data_ded38608cc3173b92d84e86bd847e743
#
_entry.id   ded38608cc3173b92d84e86bd847e743
#
_cell.length_a   1.000
_cell.length_b   1.000
_cell.length_c   1.000
_cell.angle_alpha   90.00
_cell.angle_beta   90.00
_cell.angle_gamma   90.00
#
_symmetry.space_group_name_H-M   'P 1'
#
loop_
_entity.id
_entity.type
_entity.pdbx_description
1 polymer ?
#
loop_
_entity_poly.entity_id
_entity_poly.type
_entity_poly.pdbx_seq_one_letter_code
_entity_poly.pdbx_strand_id
1 'polypeptide(L)'
;MSLNETVSAERVHIGFFGMRNAGKSSLVNAVTGQSLSVVSEVKGTTTDPVKKAMELLPLGPVVIIDTPGFDDEGYLGEKRVEKTNEILARTDVAVLVVDSLKGLSDGDRELIEAFNKRNIPYIIAFNKCELLTEKAVLNDNEIYVSAVKNENIFELKEKIGGLAKTTEKKKYVVSDLVEKGDIVVLVIPIDEAAPKGRLILPQQMTIRDLLDANCSVIACQDTELSETLNALARKPKLVITDSQIFGKVAKIVPDDILLTSFSIIMARYKGELSTLINGAEKLAEIKDGDKILISEGCTHHRQCNDIGTVKIPNMIRKFTNAEPEFSFTSGGEFPQDLSAYSLIVHCGGCTLNEKEMKHRMNLANEQGVPMVNYGVAIAKMTNILERSVQVMRNAE
;
A
#
# COMPACT_ATOMS: atom_id res chain seq x y z
N MET A 1 -19.32 -0.73 0.28
CA MET A 1 -18.46 -0.61 1.47
C MET A 1 -19.15 0.34 2.42
N SER A 2 -19.32 -0.01 3.68
CA SER A 2 -19.83 0.92 4.68
C SER A 2 -18.78 1.96 5.02
N LEU A 3 -19.19 3.16 5.49
CA LEU A 3 -18.26 4.22 5.94
C LEU A 3 -17.36 3.78 7.11
N ASN A 4 -17.66 2.66 7.74
CA ASN A 4 -16.97 2.12 8.92
C ASN A 4 -16.01 0.96 8.59
N GLU A 5 -15.83 0.58 7.31
CA GLU A 5 -14.89 -0.48 6.94
C GLU A 5 -13.48 0.11 6.73
N THR A 6 -12.52 -0.32 7.54
CA THR A 6 -11.10 -0.04 7.30
C THR A 6 -10.70 -0.54 5.92
N VAL A 7 -10.09 0.32 5.12
CA VAL A 7 -9.69 -0.03 3.76
C VAL A 7 -8.57 -1.08 3.79
N SER A 8 -8.56 -2.00 2.83
CA SER A 8 -7.60 -3.10 2.77
C SER A 8 -6.13 -2.63 2.86
N ALA A 9 -5.80 -1.46 2.32
CA ALA A 9 -4.46 -0.90 2.35
C ALA A 9 -3.96 -0.46 3.74
N GLU A 10 -4.86 -0.34 4.72
CA GLU A 10 -4.56 0.05 6.11
C GLU A 10 -4.74 -1.10 7.10
N ARG A 11 -5.19 -2.25 6.63
CA ARG A 11 -5.31 -3.45 7.44
C ARG A 11 -3.96 -4.12 7.56
N VAL A 12 -3.69 -4.77 8.68
CA VAL A 12 -2.52 -5.64 8.83
C VAL A 12 -2.68 -6.84 7.90
N HIS A 13 -1.71 -7.06 7.02
CA HIS A 13 -1.70 -8.18 6.09
C HIS A 13 -0.95 -9.36 6.71
N ILE A 14 -1.66 -10.44 7.00
CA ILE A 14 -1.11 -11.67 7.58
C ILE A 14 -1.02 -12.72 6.48
N GLY A 15 0.21 -13.08 6.09
CA GLY A 15 0.46 -14.12 5.09
C GLY A 15 0.67 -15.48 5.75
N PHE A 16 -0.07 -16.50 5.30
CA PHE A 16 0.13 -17.90 5.71
C PHE A 16 0.92 -18.62 4.63
N PHE A 17 2.11 -19.09 5.00
CA PHE A 17 3.06 -19.77 4.13
C PHE A 17 3.30 -21.20 4.62
N GLY A 18 3.89 -22.05 3.82
CA GLY A 18 4.29 -23.41 4.18
C GLY A 18 4.12 -24.40 3.05
N MET A 19 4.69 -25.57 3.25
CA MET A 19 4.71 -26.65 2.28
C MET A 19 3.32 -27.25 2.07
N ARG A 20 3.17 -28.00 0.98
CA ARG A 20 1.92 -28.72 0.69
C ARG A 20 1.62 -29.71 1.83
N ASN A 21 0.34 -29.84 2.19
CA ASN A 21 -0.15 -30.72 3.26
C ASN A 21 0.34 -30.39 4.68
N ALA A 22 0.99 -29.25 4.94
CA ALA A 22 1.27 -28.78 6.30
C ALA A 22 -0.01 -28.39 7.08
N GLY A 23 -1.15 -28.33 6.39
CA GLY A 23 -2.43 -27.98 7.00
C GLY A 23 -2.68 -26.47 7.05
N LYS A 24 -2.06 -25.70 6.14
CA LYS A 24 -2.15 -24.25 6.05
C LYS A 24 -3.60 -23.75 5.99
N SER A 25 -4.39 -24.23 5.03
CA SER A 25 -5.79 -23.84 4.87
C SER A 25 -6.66 -24.24 6.07
N SER A 26 -6.37 -25.39 6.71
CA SER A 26 -7.04 -25.78 7.95
C SER A 26 -6.70 -24.82 9.09
N LEU A 27 -5.44 -24.39 9.19
CA LEU A 27 -5.02 -23.43 10.21
C LEU A 27 -5.62 -22.04 9.96
N VAL A 28 -5.67 -21.58 8.70
CA VAL A 28 -6.36 -20.35 8.32
C VAL A 28 -7.82 -20.39 8.75
N ASN A 29 -8.53 -21.50 8.50
CA ASN A 29 -9.91 -21.67 8.91
C ASN A 29 -10.07 -21.64 10.44
N ALA A 30 -9.18 -22.31 11.18
CA ALA A 30 -9.18 -22.30 12.64
C ALA A 30 -8.92 -20.90 13.22
N VAL A 31 -7.95 -20.16 12.68
CA VAL A 31 -7.61 -18.79 13.09
C VAL A 31 -8.76 -17.83 12.79
N THR A 32 -9.41 -17.98 11.66
CA THR A 32 -10.48 -17.07 11.22
C THR A 32 -11.86 -17.43 11.77
N GLY A 33 -12.04 -18.65 12.28
CA GLY A 33 -13.33 -19.17 12.70
C GLY A 33 -14.34 -19.36 11.55
N GLN A 34 -13.85 -19.42 10.31
CA GLN A 34 -14.67 -19.51 9.08
C GLN A 34 -14.04 -20.48 8.08
N SER A 35 -14.88 -21.19 7.33
CA SER A 35 -14.41 -22.01 6.19
C SER A 35 -14.04 -21.09 5.02
N LEU A 36 -12.79 -20.59 4.99
CA LEU A 36 -12.31 -19.63 4.01
C LEU A 36 -11.70 -20.27 2.79
N SER A 37 -11.03 -21.41 2.96
CA SER A 37 -10.42 -22.13 1.86
C SER A 37 -11.44 -23.11 1.29
N VAL A 38 -11.77 -22.92 0.01
CA VAL A 38 -12.35 -24.00 -0.77
C VAL A 38 -11.24 -25.03 -0.94
N VAL A 39 -11.31 -26.12 -0.18
CA VAL A 39 -10.49 -27.30 -0.45
C VAL A 39 -11.00 -27.85 -1.78
N SER A 40 -10.39 -27.41 -2.88
CA SER A 40 -10.64 -27.98 -4.19
C SER A 40 -10.02 -29.36 -4.19
N GLU A 41 -10.87 -30.39 -4.22
CA GLU A 41 -10.45 -31.80 -4.47
C GLU A 41 -9.95 -32.00 -5.90
N VAL A 42 -10.02 -30.99 -6.75
CA VAL A 42 -9.61 -31.05 -8.15
C VAL A 42 -8.16 -30.56 -8.29
N LYS A 43 -7.27 -31.46 -8.68
CA LYS A 43 -5.89 -31.13 -9.02
C LYS A 43 -5.87 -30.09 -10.14
N GLY A 44 -5.33 -28.89 -9.86
CA GLY A 44 -4.94 -27.94 -10.91
C GLY A 44 -5.70 -26.59 -10.95
N THR A 45 -6.55 -26.25 -9.99
CA THR A 45 -7.32 -25.01 -10.03
C THR A 45 -7.11 -24.16 -8.79
N THR A 46 -6.20 -23.25 -8.80
CA THR A 46 -6.08 -21.94 -8.17
C THR A 46 -4.62 -21.64 -7.88
N THR A 47 -4.02 -20.94 -8.81
CA THR A 47 -2.69 -20.32 -8.63
C THR A 47 -2.78 -18.95 -7.95
N ASP A 48 -3.98 -18.42 -7.67
CA ASP A 48 -4.15 -17.11 -7.07
C ASP A 48 -4.34 -17.19 -5.56
N PRO A 49 -3.63 -16.33 -4.79
CA PRO A 49 -3.77 -16.28 -3.34
C PRO A 49 -5.17 -15.79 -2.96
N VAL A 50 -5.80 -16.50 -2.03
CA VAL A 50 -7.10 -16.08 -1.48
C VAL A 50 -6.86 -14.97 -0.46
N LYS A 51 -7.41 -13.79 -0.72
CA LYS A 51 -7.37 -12.64 0.20
C LYS A 51 -8.73 -12.45 0.83
N LYS A 52 -8.77 -12.32 2.16
CA LYS A 52 -9.99 -12.01 2.89
C LYS A 52 -9.75 -10.94 3.94
N ALA A 53 -10.51 -9.86 3.83
CA ALA A 53 -10.56 -8.82 4.83
C ALA A 53 -11.52 -9.23 5.96
N MET A 54 -11.09 -9.11 7.21
CA MET A 54 -11.89 -9.49 8.38
C MET A 54 -11.42 -8.77 9.65
N GLU A 55 -12.17 -8.95 10.72
CA GLU A 55 -11.78 -8.55 12.07
C GLU A 55 -11.14 -9.73 12.79
N LEU A 56 -9.93 -9.56 13.31
CA LEU A 56 -9.21 -10.58 14.08
C LEU A 56 -8.82 -10.01 15.44
N LEU A 57 -9.53 -10.42 16.50
CA LEU A 57 -9.17 -10.01 17.86
C LEU A 57 -7.89 -10.74 18.33
N PRO A 58 -6.97 -10.06 19.03
CA PRO A 58 -7.04 -8.66 19.52
C PRO A 58 -6.51 -7.58 18.54
N LEU A 59 -6.21 -7.94 17.29
CA LEU A 59 -5.58 -7.08 16.28
C LEU A 59 -6.53 -6.04 15.68
N GLY A 60 -7.83 -6.37 15.58
CA GLY A 60 -8.76 -5.55 14.82
C GLY A 60 -8.81 -5.93 13.33
N PRO A 61 -8.94 -4.94 12.41
CA PRO A 61 -9.12 -5.21 10.99
C PRO A 61 -7.84 -5.72 10.32
N VAL A 62 -7.91 -6.91 9.70
CA VAL A 62 -6.80 -7.59 9.02
C VAL A 62 -7.18 -8.03 7.61
N VAL A 63 -6.17 -8.35 6.80
CA VAL A 63 -6.29 -9.12 5.57
C VAL A 63 -5.53 -10.42 5.74
N ILE A 64 -6.22 -11.53 5.68
CA ILE A 64 -5.60 -12.86 5.64
C ILE A 64 -5.28 -13.20 4.18
N ILE A 65 -4.05 -13.67 3.95
CA ILE A 65 -3.57 -14.12 2.65
C ILE A 65 -3.18 -15.59 2.78
N ASP A 66 -3.97 -16.48 2.19
CA ASP A 66 -3.63 -17.92 2.08
C ASP A 66 -2.83 -18.14 0.80
N THR A 67 -1.61 -18.65 0.92
CA THR A 67 -0.71 -18.87 -0.21
C THR A 67 -0.86 -20.29 -0.76
N PRO A 68 -0.68 -20.52 -2.07
CA PRO A 68 -0.53 -21.86 -2.61
C PRO A 68 0.65 -22.60 -1.95
N GLY A 69 0.59 -23.94 -1.83
CA GLY A 69 1.69 -24.75 -1.28
C GLY A 69 2.93 -24.78 -2.19
N PHE A 70 4.12 -24.98 -1.60
CA PHE A 70 5.44 -24.72 -2.20
C PHE A 70 6.09 -25.93 -2.95
N ASP A 71 5.40 -27.00 -3.28
CA ASP A 71 6.00 -28.30 -3.59
C ASP A 71 6.14 -28.71 -5.05
N ASP A 72 5.89 -27.84 -6.05
CA ASP A 72 5.92 -28.29 -7.43
C ASP A 72 7.23 -27.94 -8.14
N GLU A 73 7.88 -28.96 -8.71
CA GLU A 73 9.03 -28.84 -9.59
C GLU A 73 8.61 -28.40 -11.01
N GLY A 74 9.49 -27.65 -11.70
CA GLY A 74 9.33 -27.26 -13.09
C GLY A 74 8.73 -25.87 -13.32
N TYR A 75 8.24 -25.58 -14.55
CA TYR A 75 7.74 -24.27 -15.00
C TYR A 75 6.63 -23.68 -14.10
N LEU A 76 5.83 -24.53 -13.46
CA LEU A 76 4.86 -24.13 -12.43
C LEU A 76 5.55 -23.63 -11.14
N GLY A 77 6.75 -24.14 -10.83
CA GLY A 77 7.55 -23.71 -9.68
C GLY A 77 8.02 -22.26 -9.81
N GLU A 78 8.54 -21.84 -10.96
CA GLU A 78 9.01 -20.46 -11.19
C GLU A 78 7.89 -19.43 -11.04
N LYS A 79 6.74 -19.68 -11.61
CA LYS A 79 5.56 -18.80 -11.44
C LYS A 79 5.05 -18.72 -10.00
N ARG A 80 5.24 -19.81 -9.21
CA ARG A 80 4.88 -19.81 -7.77
C ARG A 80 5.88 -19.04 -6.93
N VAL A 81 7.16 -19.10 -7.26
CA VAL A 81 8.21 -18.29 -6.61
C VAL A 81 7.92 -16.79 -6.87
N GLU A 82 7.60 -16.43 -8.10
CA GLU A 82 7.23 -15.05 -8.45
C GLU A 82 6.00 -14.57 -7.66
N LYS A 83 4.93 -15.39 -7.64
CA LYS A 83 3.71 -15.09 -6.87
C LYS A 83 3.96 -15.02 -5.36
N THR A 84 4.83 -15.88 -4.84
CA THR A 84 5.21 -15.81 -3.43
C THR A 84 5.95 -14.51 -3.11
N ASN A 85 6.85 -14.08 -3.99
CA ASN A 85 7.54 -12.80 -3.85
C ASN A 85 6.57 -11.61 -3.86
N GLU A 86 5.54 -11.64 -4.70
CA GLU A 86 4.47 -10.64 -4.69
C GLU A 86 3.68 -10.61 -3.37
N ILE A 87 3.40 -11.79 -2.79
CA ILE A 87 2.68 -11.88 -1.52
C ILE A 87 3.57 -11.39 -0.37
N LEU A 88 4.84 -11.80 -0.36
CA LEU A 88 5.82 -11.34 0.63
C LEU A 88 5.95 -9.82 0.64
N ALA A 89 5.92 -9.18 -0.54
CA ALA A 89 5.99 -7.73 -0.66
C ALA A 89 4.84 -6.99 0.05
N ARG A 90 3.71 -7.68 0.28
CA ARG A 90 2.50 -7.12 0.92
C ARG A 90 2.28 -7.61 2.35
N THR A 91 3.07 -8.58 2.81
CA THR A 91 2.88 -9.23 4.10
C THR A 91 3.48 -8.42 5.23
N ASP A 92 2.68 -8.06 6.24
CA ASP A 92 3.12 -7.38 7.45
C ASP A 92 3.60 -8.37 8.52
N VAL A 93 2.92 -9.51 8.66
CA VAL A 93 3.29 -10.61 9.56
C VAL A 93 3.16 -11.92 8.79
N ALA A 94 4.17 -12.77 8.85
CA ALA A 94 4.14 -14.09 8.25
C ALA A 94 3.87 -15.17 9.29
N VAL A 95 3.05 -16.16 8.91
CA VAL A 95 2.84 -17.40 9.67
C VAL A 95 3.34 -18.56 8.79
N LEU A 96 4.45 -19.16 9.17
CA LEU A 96 4.98 -20.35 8.51
C LEU A 96 4.35 -21.59 9.15
N VAL A 97 3.55 -22.31 8.39
CA VAL A 97 2.85 -23.51 8.84
C VAL A 97 3.66 -24.73 8.48
N VAL A 98 4.12 -25.45 9.49
CA VAL A 98 4.97 -26.64 9.38
C VAL A 98 4.23 -27.86 9.91
N ASP A 99 4.35 -29.00 9.26
CA ASP A 99 3.84 -30.27 9.79
C ASP A 99 4.73 -30.71 10.95
N SER A 100 4.19 -30.79 12.16
CA SER A 100 4.94 -31.17 13.37
C SER A 100 5.66 -32.51 13.30
N LEU A 101 5.14 -33.46 12.50
CA LEU A 101 5.75 -34.75 12.33
C LEU A 101 7.00 -34.74 11.42
N LYS A 102 7.02 -33.76 10.48
CA LYS A 102 8.09 -33.66 9.49
C LYS A 102 9.20 -32.70 9.91
N GLY A 103 8.86 -31.70 10.74
CA GLY A 103 9.76 -30.61 11.07
C GLY A 103 10.02 -29.67 9.88
N LEU A 104 10.99 -28.77 10.04
CA LEU A 104 11.37 -27.79 9.02
C LEU A 104 12.06 -28.48 7.82
N SER A 105 11.48 -28.31 6.65
CA SER A 105 12.07 -28.69 5.35
C SER A 105 13.03 -27.61 4.82
N ASP A 106 13.76 -27.93 3.75
CA ASP A 106 14.62 -26.95 3.08
C ASP A 106 13.81 -25.78 2.50
N GLY A 107 12.63 -26.05 1.91
CA GLY A 107 11.73 -24.99 1.42
C GLY A 107 11.19 -24.09 2.55
N ASP A 108 10.98 -24.62 3.75
CA ASP A 108 10.59 -23.79 4.92
C ASP A 108 11.76 -22.89 5.35
N ARG A 109 13.01 -23.37 5.25
CA ARG A 109 14.22 -22.56 5.54
C ARG A 109 14.41 -21.44 4.53
N GLU A 110 14.18 -21.70 3.24
CA GLU A 110 14.20 -20.67 2.18
C GLU A 110 13.16 -19.58 2.45
N LEU A 111 11.96 -19.95 2.91
CA LEU A 111 10.94 -18.98 3.32
C LEU A 111 11.39 -18.13 4.50
N ILE A 112 12.01 -18.74 5.52
CA ILE A 112 12.53 -18.03 6.68
C ILE A 112 13.63 -17.04 6.25
N GLU A 113 14.52 -17.43 5.35
CA GLU A 113 15.53 -16.52 4.78
C GLU A 113 14.89 -15.36 4.03
N ALA A 114 13.82 -15.62 3.24
CA ALA A 114 13.08 -14.59 2.53
C ALA A 114 12.36 -13.62 3.49
N PHE A 115 11.82 -14.10 4.62
CA PHE A 115 11.24 -13.25 5.66
C PHE A 115 12.31 -12.34 6.29
N ASN A 116 13.48 -12.92 6.66
CA ASN A 116 14.57 -12.18 7.25
C ASN A 116 15.13 -11.12 6.29
N LYS A 117 15.35 -11.47 5.02
CA LYS A 117 15.84 -10.53 3.98
C LYS A 117 14.91 -9.32 3.81
N ARG A 118 13.60 -9.51 4.01
CA ARG A 118 12.59 -8.45 3.88
C ARG A 118 12.18 -7.81 5.21
N ASN A 119 12.81 -8.19 6.32
CA ASN A 119 12.45 -7.74 7.66
C ASN A 119 10.94 -7.95 7.96
N ILE A 120 10.40 -9.11 7.56
CA ILE A 120 9.03 -9.51 7.86
C ILE A 120 9.06 -10.29 9.18
N PRO A 121 8.40 -9.81 10.25
CA PRO A 121 8.26 -10.58 11.48
C PRO A 121 7.44 -11.83 11.21
N TYR A 122 7.84 -12.96 11.80
CA TYR A 122 7.19 -14.24 11.53
C TYR A 122 7.08 -15.14 12.76
N ILE A 123 6.10 -16.04 12.69
CA ILE A 123 5.88 -17.13 13.64
C ILE A 123 5.92 -18.46 12.88
N ILE A 124 6.59 -19.45 13.44
CA ILE A 124 6.57 -20.82 12.96
C ILE A 124 5.48 -21.57 13.75
N ALA A 125 4.42 -21.96 13.07
CA ALA A 125 3.31 -22.72 13.62
C ALA A 125 3.48 -24.22 13.27
N PHE A 126 3.96 -25.01 14.21
CA PHE A 126 4.05 -26.46 14.10
C PHE A 126 2.64 -27.07 14.27
N ASN A 127 1.96 -27.25 13.14
CA ASN A 127 0.61 -27.77 13.07
C ASN A 127 0.56 -29.31 13.18
N LYS A 128 -0.61 -29.86 13.50
CA LYS A 128 -0.84 -31.28 13.77
C LYS A 128 -0.12 -31.78 15.03
N CYS A 129 0.06 -30.90 16.01
CA CYS A 129 0.76 -31.25 17.25
C CYS A 129 0.04 -32.32 18.06
N GLU A 130 -1.24 -32.59 17.78
CA GLU A 130 -2.02 -33.70 18.37
C GLU A 130 -1.51 -35.07 17.98
N LEU A 131 -0.65 -35.17 16.97
CA LEU A 131 -0.05 -36.41 16.49
C LEU A 131 1.34 -36.70 17.13
N LEU A 132 1.88 -35.72 17.87
CA LEU A 132 3.17 -35.90 18.56
C LEU A 132 3.01 -36.64 19.86
N THR A 133 3.92 -37.58 20.13
CA THR A 133 4.04 -38.26 21.43
C THR A 133 4.81 -37.43 22.44
N GLU A 134 5.80 -36.66 21.97
CA GLU A 134 6.61 -35.75 22.80
C GLU A 134 6.74 -34.40 22.11
N LYS A 135 6.75 -33.33 22.88
CA LYS A 135 6.92 -31.96 22.39
C LYS A 135 8.27 -31.42 22.81
N ALA A 136 9.09 -30.98 21.87
CA ALA A 136 10.37 -30.30 22.15
C ALA A 136 10.16 -28.88 22.70
N VAL A 137 11.19 -28.34 23.31
CA VAL A 137 11.20 -26.93 23.72
C VAL A 137 11.28 -26.05 22.47
N LEU A 138 10.43 -25.06 22.39
CA LEU A 138 10.33 -24.14 21.27
C LEU A 138 11.01 -22.80 21.57
N ASN A 139 11.40 -22.09 20.52
CA ASN A 139 11.84 -20.71 20.59
C ASN A 139 10.65 -19.74 20.74
N ASP A 140 10.93 -18.47 21.04
CA ASP A 140 9.89 -17.46 21.28
C ASP A 140 8.98 -17.22 20.07
N ASN A 141 9.52 -17.37 18.86
CA ASN A 141 8.78 -17.21 17.59
C ASN A 141 8.19 -18.52 17.07
N GLU A 142 8.13 -19.56 17.88
CA GLU A 142 7.58 -20.88 17.53
C GLU A 142 6.38 -21.22 18.41
N ILE A 143 5.48 -22.03 17.90
CA ILE A 143 4.30 -22.51 18.62
C ILE A 143 3.80 -23.84 18.06
N TYR A 144 3.43 -24.77 18.95
CA TYR A 144 2.68 -25.97 18.58
C TYR A 144 1.19 -25.64 18.49
N VAL A 145 0.55 -26.02 17.39
CA VAL A 145 -0.90 -25.81 17.17
C VAL A 145 -1.55 -27.07 16.60
N SER A 146 -2.84 -27.22 16.87
CA SER A 146 -3.69 -28.18 16.16
C SER A 146 -4.88 -27.45 15.55
N ALA A 147 -4.90 -27.32 14.25
CA ALA A 147 -6.03 -26.75 13.53
C ALA A 147 -7.31 -27.59 13.66
N VAL A 148 -7.18 -28.91 13.81
CA VAL A 148 -8.30 -29.85 13.93
C VAL A 148 -8.90 -29.83 15.35
N LYS A 149 -8.06 -29.76 16.38
CA LYS A 149 -8.49 -29.73 17.79
C LYS A 149 -8.63 -28.32 18.36
N ASN A 150 -8.37 -27.27 17.58
CA ASN A 150 -8.30 -25.87 18.04
C ASN A 150 -7.30 -25.65 19.21
N GLU A 151 -6.24 -26.46 19.29
CA GLU A 151 -5.23 -26.35 20.35
C GLU A 151 -4.30 -25.17 20.04
N ASN A 152 -4.07 -24.27 21.00
CA ASN A 152 -3.20 -23.11 20.95
C ASN A 152 -3.52 -22.09 19.83
N ILE A 153 -4.74 -22.13 19.26
CA ILE A 153 -5.15 -21.17 18.22
C ILE A 153 -5.29 -19.76 18.79
N PHE A 154 -5.79 -19.63 20.03
CA PHE A 154 -5.87 -18.34 20.71
C PHE A 154 -4.48 -17.75 20.95
N GLU A 155 -3.55 -18.54 21.45
CA GLU A 155 -2.17 -18.13 21.69
C GLU A 155 -1.44 -17.73 20.40
N LEU A 156 -1.68 -18.44 19.30
CA LEU A 156 -1.18 -18.05 17.98
C LEU A 156 -1.69 -16.64 17.58
N LYS A 157 -2.99 -16.35 17.79
CA LYS A 157 -3.57 -15.02 17.54
C LYS A 157 -2.91 -13.93 18.38
N GLU A 158 -2.66 -14.20 19.66
CA GLU A 158 -1.97 -13.26 20.56
C GLU A 158 -0.53 -12.98 20.09
N LYS A 159 0.23 -14.02 19.70
CA LYS A 159 1.58 -13.88 19.14
C LYS A 159 1.58 -13.06 17.84
N ILE A 160 0.66 -13.34 16.91
CA ILE A 160 0.50 -12.55 15.68
C ILE A 160 0.20 -11.08 16.05
N GLY A 161 -0.69 -10.85 17.04
CA GLY A 161 -1.04 -9.53 17.54
C GLY A 161 0.13 -8.77 18.12
N GLY A 162 0.97 -9.45 18.89
CA GLY A 162 2.20 -8.88 19.45
C GLY A 162 3.15 -8.42 18.36
N LEU A 163 3.39 -9.25 17.33
CA LEU A 163 4.28 -8.91 16.22
C LEU A 163 3.75 -7.74 15.39
N ALA A 164 2.45 -7.68 15.13
CA ALA A 164 1.86 -6.59 14.36
C ALA A 164 2.02 -5.24 15.07
N LYS A 165 1.80 -5.20 16.39
CA LYS A 165 1.94 -3.97 17.20
C LYS A 165 3.38 -3.45 17.24
N THR A 166 4.38 -4.33 17.21
CA THR A 166 5.80 -3.91 17.21
C THR A 166 6.20 -3.23 15.90
N THR A 167 5.46 -3.45 14.82
CA THR A 167 5.69 -2.82 13.52
C THR A 167 4.95 -1.51 13.32
N GLU A 168 3.94 -1.21 14.14
CA GLU A 168 3.19 0.06 14.07
C GLU A 168 4.00 1.22 14.67
N LYS A 169 4.75 1.92 13.82
CA LYS A 169 5.18 3.29 14.16
C LYS A 169 3.97 4.22 14.01
N LYS A 170 3.70 5.06 15.03
CA LYS A 170 2.67 6.08 14.92
C LYS A 170 2.99 6.98 13.74
N LYS A 171 2.19 6.89 12.70
CA LYS A 171 2.34 7.67 11.48
C LYS A 171 1.20 8.67 11.38
N TYR A 172 1.56 9.86 10.99
CA TYR A 172 0.62 10.94 10.75
C TYR A 172 0.46 11.13 9.24
N VAL A 173 -0.77 11.34 8.79
CA VAL A 173 -1.03 11.70 7.39
C VAL A 173 -0.61 13.14 7.15
N VAL A 174 -1.08 14.05 8.01
CA VAL A 174 -0.85 15.49 7.92
C VAL A 174 -0.87 16.18 9.28
N SER A 175 -1.33 15.52 10.34
CA SER A 175 -1.58 16.14 11.64
C SER A 175 -0.31 16.60 12.35
N ASP A 176 0.84 16.06 12.01
CA ASP A 176 2.16 16.51 12.48
C ASP A 176 2.66 17.80 11.79
N LEU A 177 1.96 18.28 10.75
CA LEU A 177 2.25 19.52 10.01
C LEU A 177 1.42 20.72 10.48
N VAL A 178 0.51 20.50 11.41
CA VAL A 178 -0.44 21.49 11.93
C VAL A 178 -0.54 21.44 13.44
N GLU A 179 -1.08 22.51 14.04
CA GLU A 179 -1.25 22.61 15.47
C GLU A 179 -2.73 22.53 15.88
N LYS A 180 -2.97 22.15 17.13
CA LYS A 180 -4.32 22.13 17.70
C LYS A 180 -5.03 23.47 17.50
N GLY A 181 -6.23 23.41 16.92
CA GLY A 181 -7.06 24.57 16.65
C GLY A 181 -6.76 25.25 15.33
N ASP A 182 -5.81 24.76 14.51
CA ASP A 182 -5.63 25.24 13.15
C ASP A 182 -6.86 24.96 12.29
N ILE A 183 -7.06 25.79 11.27
CA ILE A 183 -8.05 25.58 10.22
C ILE A 183 -7.32 25.01 9.00
N VAL A 184 -7.83 23.90 8.48
CA VAL A 184 -7.35 23.28 7.23
C VAL A 184 -8.50 23.23 6.22
N VAL A 185 -8.26 23.74 5.01
CA VAL A 185 -9.24 23.71 3.92
C VAL A 185 -8.91 22.60 2.95
N LEU A 186 -9.86 21.73 2.70
CA LEU A 186 -9.76 20.63 1.74
C LEU A 186 -10.54 20.99 0.48
N VAL A 187 -9.83 21.11 -0.64
CA VAL A 187 -10.46 21.44 -1.94
C VAL A 187 -10.65 20.14 -2.72
N ILE A 188 -11.90 19.73 -2.83
CA ILE A 188 -12.30 18.44 -3.39
C ILE A 188 -13.17 18.68 -4.62
N PRO A 189 -12.65 18.45 -5.85
CA PRO A 189 -13.43 18.61 -7.06
C PRO A 189 -14.52 17.52 -7.15
N ILE A 190 -15.57 17.80 -7.89
CA ILE A 190 -16.49 16.77 -8.34
C ILE A 190 -15.79 15.96 -9.43
N ASP A 191 -15.47 14.73 -9.13
CA ASP A 191 -14.85 13.79 -10.06
C ASP A 191 -15.88 12.71 -10.45
N GLU A 192 -16.19 12.60 -11.75
CA GLU A 192 -17.11 11.59 -12.27
C GLU A 192 -16.58 10.17 -12.08
N ALA A 193 -15.24 10.01 -11.94
CA ALA A 193 -14.60 8.73 -11.65
C ALA A 193 -14.68 8.33 -10.17
N ALA A 194 -14.97 9.29 -9.26
CA ALA A 194 -15.14 8.99 -7.85
C ALA A 194 -16.45 8.23 -7.60
N PRO A 195 -16.48 7.30 -6.62
CA PRO A 195 -17.72 6.62 -6.27
C PRO A 195 -18.79 7.63 -5.83
N LYS A 196 -19.94 7.64 -6.50
CA LYS A 196 -21.03 8.58 -6.23
C LYS A 196 -21.38 8.61 -4.73
N GLY A 197 -21.40 9.80 -4.15
CA GLY A 197 -21.75 10.02 -2.74
C GLY A 197 -20.66 9.63 -1.74
N ARG A 198 -19.38 9.46 -2.18
CA ARG A 198 -18.28 9.07 -1.29
C ARG A 198 -17.04 9.93 -1.53
N LEU A 199 -16.33 10.21 -0.44
CA LEU A 199 -14.96 10.69 -0.49
C LEU A 199 -14.02 9.53 -0.82
N ILE A 200 -12.94 9.81 -1.54
CA ILE A 200 -11.87 8.83 -1.76
C ILE A 200 -11.01 8.65 -0.50
N LEU A 201 -10.32 7.53 -0.41
CA LEU A 201 -9.56 7.16 0.78
C LEU A 201 -8.58 8.26 1.29
N PRO A 202 -7.74 8.89 0.46
CA PRO A 202 -6.85 9.94 0.93
C PRO A 202 -7.57 11.12 1.60
N GLN A 203 -8.75 11.48 1.10
CA GLN A 203 -9.57 12.56 1.66
C GLN A 203 -10.13 12.16 3.03
N GLN A 204 -10.67 10.94 3.17
CA GLN A 204 -11.18 10.41 4.43
C GLN A 204 -10.09 10.32 5.50
N MET A 205 -8.91 9.79 5.15
CA MET A 205 -7.76 9.67 6.05
C MET A 205 -7.29 11.04 6.53
N THR A 206 -7.16 12.00 5.62
CA THR A 206 -6.75 13.36 5.96
C THR A 206 -7.73 14.04 6.91
N ILE A 207 -9.04 13.93 6.64
CA ILE A 207 -10.08 14.47 7.53
C ILE A 207 -9.95 13.85 8.93
N ARG A 208 -9.86 12.52 9.00
CA ARG A 208 -9.79 11.82 10.28
C ARG A 208 -8.55 12.21 11.08
N ASP A 209 -7.38 12.22 10.46
CA ASP A 209 -6.11 12.57 11.08
C ASP A 209 -6.11 14.00 11.63
N LEU A 210 -6.69 14.96 10.89
CA LEU A 210 -6.84 16.34 11.33
C LEU A 210 -7.81 16.47 12.51
N LEU A 211 -8.92 15.76 12.50
CA LEU A 211 -9.89 15.77 13.61
C LEU A 211 -9.28 15.17 14.88
N ASP A 212 -8.49 14.10 14.75
CA ASP A 212 -7.79 13.49 15.87
C ASP A 212 -6.73 14.43 16.47
N ALA A 213 -6.19 15.37 15.66
CA ALA A 213 -5.29 16.45 16.11
C ALA A 213 -6.04 17.68 16.68
N ASN A 214 -7.36 17.65 16.79
CA ASN A 214 -8.22 18.77 17.20
C ASN A 214 -8.10 20.00 16.29
N CYS A 215 -7.91 19.80 14.99
CA CYS A 215 -7.99 20.85 13.97
C CYS A 215 -9.41 21.00 13.45
N SER A 216 -9.72 22.19 12.89
CA SER A 216 -10.96 22.43 12.18
C SER A 216 -10.78 22.13 10.70
N VAL A 217 -11.67 21.32 10.13
CA VAL A 217 -11.61 20.92 8.72
C VAL A 217 -12.78 21.52 7.96
N ILE A 218 -12.48 22.21 6.88
CA ILE A 218 -13.49 22.78 5.97
C ILE A 218 -13.29 22.16 4.60
N ALA A 219 -14.31 21.52 4.06
CA ALA A 219 -14.28 20.95 2.72
C ALA A 219 -15.13 21.80 1.78
N CYS A 220 -14.58 22.14 0.62
CA CYS A 220 -15.27 22.89 -0.43
C CYS A 220 -14.88 22.37 -1.81
N GLN A 221 -15.66 22.73 -2.82
CA GLN A 221 -15.27 22.54 -4.21
C GLN A 221 -14.29 23.64 -4.65
N ASP A 222 -13.62 23.41 -5.76
CA ASP A 222 -12.69 24.39 -6.33
C ASP A 222 -13.40 25.68 -6.80
N THR A 223 -14.68 25.60 -7.13
CA THR A 223 -15.52 26.74 -7.50
C THR A 223 -15.85 27.65 -6.32
N GLU A 224 -16.00 27.10 -5.11
CA GLU A 224 -16.34 27.84 -3.90
C GLU A 224 -15.10 28.25 -3.07
N LEU A 225 -13.88 27.87 -3.48
CA LEU A 225 -12.67 28.09 -2.69
C LEU A 225 -12.45 29.59 -2.34
N SER A 226 -12.62 30.47 -3.31
CA SER A 226 -12.42 31.93 -3.09
C SER A 226 -13.38 32.48 -2.04
N GLU A 227 -14.66 32.12 -2.14
CA GLU A 227 -15.70 32.54 -1.19
C GLU A 227 -15.45 31.92 0.18
N THR A 228 -15.07 30.64 0.23
CA THR A 228 -14.73 29.94 1.46
C THR A 228 -13.59 30.64 2.20
N LEU A 229 -12.49 30.98 1.50
CA LEU A 229 -11.33 31.66 2.11
C LEU A 229 -11.72 33.04 2.65
N ASN A 230 -12.56 33.78 1.92
CA ASN A 230 -13.03 35.12 2.34
C ASN A 230 -14.01 35.08 3.52
N ALA A 231 -14.76 34.01 3.68
CA ALA A 231 -15.73 33.83 4.78
C ALA A 231 -15.07 33.45 6.12
N LEU A 232 -13.78 33.06 6.12
CA LEU A 232 -13.09 32.66 7.34
C LEU A 232 -12.68 33.86 8.18
N ALA A 233 -12.98 33.84 9.47
CA ALA A 233 -12.57 34.86 10.43
C ALA A 233 -11.06 34.95 10.63
N ARG A 234 -10.33 33.88 10.31
CA ARG A 234 -8.85 33.78 10.34
C ARG A 234 -8.35 32.93 9.19
N LYS A 235 -7.14 33.22 8.73
CA LYS A 235 -6.51 32.47 7.63
C LYS A 235 -6.35 30.99 7.99
N PRO A 236 -6.60 30.07 7.06
CA PRO A 236 -6.27 28.67 7.28
C PRO A 236 -4.75 28.49 7.30
N LYS A 237 -4.28 27.53 8.09
CA LYS A 237 -2.87 27.14 8.15
C LYS A 237 -2.43 26.47 6.87
N LEU A 238 -3.32 25.64 6.30
CA LEU A 238 -3.00 24.77 5.18
C LEU A 238 -4.24 24.60 4.28
N VAL A 239 -4.00 24.60 2.97
CA VAL A 239 -4.96 24.17 1.95
C VAL A 239 -4.45 22.88 1.33
N ILE A 240 -5.31 21.87 1.23
CA ILE A 240 -4.99 20.57 0.64
C ILE A 240 -5.95 20.33 -0.52
N THR A 241 -5.43 20.04 -1.71
CA THR A 241 -6.24 19.90 -2.91
C THR A 241 -6.00 18.58 -3.65
N ASP A 242 -6.88 18.25 -4.58
CA ASP A 242 -6.63 17.20 -5.54
C ASP A 242 -5.59 17.65 -6.58
N SER A 243 -4.70 16.75 -6.96
CA SER A 243 -3.61 17.05 -7.91
C SER A 243 -4.12 17.47 -9.29
N GLN A 244 -5.30 17.02 -9.70
CA GLN A 244 -5.87 17.36 -11.01
C GLN A 244 -6.20 18.85 -11.17
N ILE A 245 -6.54 19.53 -10.06
CA ILE A 245 -6.91 20.95 -10.04
C ILE A 245 -5.83 21.82 -9.38
N PHE A 246 -4.66 21.27 -9.07
CA PHE A 246 -3.61 21.93 -8.30
C PHE A 246 -3.22 23.29 -8.91
N GLY A 247 -3.00 23.37 -10.22
CA GLY A 247 -2.65 24.62 -10.90
C GLY A 247 -3.73 25.70 -10.84
N LYS A 248 -5.03 25.32 -10.75
CA LYS A 248 -6.15 26.24 -10.56
C LYS A 248 -6.18 26.77 -9.12
N VAL A 249 -6.09 25.86 -8.16
CA VAL A 249 -6.11 26.19 -6.73
C VAL A 249 -4.92 27.05 -6.34
N ALA A 250 -3.71 26.77 -6.87
CA ALA A 250 -2.51 27.56 -6.61
C ALA A 250 -2.63 29.05 -7.03
N LYS A 251 -3.49 29.37 -7.98
CA LYS A 251 -3.76 30.76 -8.40
C LYS A 251 -4.75 31.49 -7.49
N ILE A 252 -5.56 30.74 -6.74
CA ILE A 252 -6.59 31.30 -5.84
C ILE A 252 -6.04 31.46 -4.42
N VAL A 253 -5.23 30.49 -3.96
CA VAL A 253 -4.69 30.49 -2.60
C VAL A 253 -3.52 31.47 -2.50
N PRO A 254 -3.59 32.48 -1.59
CA PRO A 254 -2.49 33.43 -1.35
C PRO A 254 -1.17 32.71 -0.99
N ASP A 255 -0.03 33.35 -1.31
CA ASP A 255 1.29 32.75 -1.09
C ASP A 255 1.66 32.59 0.39
N ASP A 256 1.03 33.31 1.28
CA ASP A 256 1.22 33.22 2.72
C ASP A 256 0.38 32.10 3.38
N ILE A 257 -0.37 31.35 2.59
CA ILE A 257 -1.09 30.14 3.02
C ILE A 257 -0.38 28.92 2.43
N LEU A 258 -0.02 27.97 3.30
CA LEU A 258 0.60 26.72 2.88
C LEU A 258 -0.35 25.91 1.98
N LEU A 259 0.20 25.31 0.93
CA LEU A 259 -0.57 24.58 -0.06
C LEU A 259 0.10 23.26 -0.40
N THR A 260 -0.67 22.17 -0.39
CA THR A 260 -0.19 20.85 -0.84
C THR A 260 -1.32 20.05 -1.49
N SER A 261 -1.07 18.81 -1.88
CA SER A 261 -2.09 17.92 -2.43
C SER A 261 -2.20 16.60 -1.68
N PHE A 262 -3.38 15.97 -1.75
CA PHE A 262 -3.60 14.64 -1.19
C PHE A 262 -2.57 13.61 -1.70
N SER A 263 -2.20 13.69 -2.97
CA SER A 263 -1.24 12.77 -3.57
C SER A 263 0.18 12.97 -3.02
N ILE A 264 0.60 14.21 -2.71
CA ILE A 264 1.92 14.50 -2.10
C ILE A 264 1.92 14.05 -0.63
N ILE A 265 0.83 14.29 0.10
CA ILE A 265 0.67 13.80 1.48
C ILE A 265 0.76 12.28 1.51
N MET A 266 0.07 11.58 0.61
CA MET A 266 0.10 10.12 0.54
C MET A 266 1.48 9.58 0.11
N ALA A 267 2.22 10.31 -0.73
CA ALA A 267 3.59 9.99 -1.08
C ALA A 267 4.51 10.01 0.15
N ARG A 268 4.36 10.99 1.03
CA ARG A 268 5.05 11.08 2.32
C ARG A 268 4.60 9.97 3.27
N TYR A 269 3.30 9.72 3.36
CA TYR A 269 2.72 8.74 4.28
C TYR A 269 3.14 7.29 3.97
N LYS A 270 3.17 6.91 2.68
CA LYS A 270 3.42 5.52 2.25
C LYS A 270 4.83 5.27 1.71
N GLY A 271 5.61 6.31 1.42
CA GLY A 271 6.91 6.18 0.79
C GLY A 271 7.93 7.16 1.31
N GLU A 272 8.93 7.45 0.48
CA GLU A 272 9.93 8.48 0.71
C GLU A 272 9.70 9.64 -0.26
N LEU A 273 9.18 10.74 0.24
CA LEU A 273 8.86 11.91 -0.58
C LEU A 273 10.11 12.49 -1.27
N SER A 274 11.26 12.48 -0.60
CA SER A 274 12.55 12.94 -1.16
C SER A 274 12.94 12.17 -2.42
N THR A 275 12.82 10.86 -2.42
CA THR A 275 13.08 10.00 -3.58
C THR A 275 12.15 10.35 -4.75
N LEU A 276 10.87 10.59 -4.47
CA LEU A 276 9.89 10.95 -5.51
C LEU A 276 10.09 12.37 -6.06
N ILE A 277 10.57 13.31 -5.23
CA ILE A 277 10.97 14.66 -5.67
C ILE A 277 12.17 14.57 -6.60
N ASN A 278 13.21 13.80 -6.21
CA ASN A 278 14.39 13.58 -7.06
C ASN A 278 14.01 12.92 -8.40
N GLY A 279 13.06 11.97 -8.38
CA GLY A 279 12.52 11.37 -9.60
C GLY A 279 11.82 12.37 -10.51
N ALA A 280 11.16 13.40 -9.94
CA ALA A 280 10.50 14.44 -10.73
C ALA A 280 11.48 15.34 -11.51
N GLU A 281 12.72 15.50 -11.04
CA GLU A 281 13.74 16.24 -11.78
C GLU A 281 14.07 15.56 -13.11
N LYS A 282 13.98 14.23 -13.17
CA LYS A 282 14.22 13.45 -14.39
C LYS A 282 13.17 13.66 -15.49
N LEU A 283 12.00 14.21 -15.15
CA LEU A 283 11.01 14.58 -16.17
C LEU A 283 11.59 15.56 -17.22
N ALA A 284 12.46 16.48 -16.81
CA ALA A 284 13.07 17.44 -17.72
C ALA A 284 14.14 16.84 -18.66
N GLU A 285 14.60 15.62 -18.37
CA GLU A 285 15.64 14.93 -19.13
C GLU A 285 15.07 13.94 -20.18
N ILE A 286 13.75 13.71 -20.17
CA ILE A 286 13.04 12.76 -21.07
C ILE A 286 13.17 13.22 -22.53
N LYS A 287 13.45 12.27 -23.41
CA LYS A 287 13.68 12.45 -24.85
C LYS A 287 12.74 11.58 -25.68
N ASP A 288 12.78 11.81 -27.00
CA ASP A 288 12.06 10.96 -27.96
C ASP A 288 12.52 9.50 -27.83
N GLY A 289 11.56 8.59 -27.80
CA GLY A 289 11.79 7.15 -27.69
C GLY A 289 12.13 6.63 -26.31
N ASP A 290 12.29 7.50 -25.28
CA ASP A 290 12.43 7.07 -23.89
C ASP A 290 11.19 6.30 -23.45
N LYS A 291 11.38 5.20 -22.70
CA LYS A 291 10.29 4.39 -22.18
C LYS A 291 9.90 4.81 -20.78
N ILE A 292 8.64 5.15 -20.59
CA ILE A 292 8.08 5.56 -19.31
C ILE A 292 7.04 4.51 -18.86
N LEU A 293 7.24 3.97 -17.66
CA LEU A 293 6.25 3.09 -17.03
C LEU A 293 5.26 3.93 -16.24
N ILE A 294 3.98 3.85 -16.61
CA ILE A 294 2.87 4.39 -15.79
C ILE A 294 2.25 3.24 -15.00
N SER A 295 2.37 3.28 -13.67
CA SER A 295 1.94 2.21 -12.79
C SER A 295 0.85 2.66 -11.84
N GLU A 296 -0.29 1.96 -11.86
CA GLU A 296 -1.43 2.23 -10.99
C GLU A 296 -1.62 1.11 -9.97
N GLY A 297 -1.78 1.46 -8.70
CA GLY A 297 -1.99 0.50 -7.62
C GLY A 297 -3.39 -0.13 -7.57
N CYS A 298 -4.33 0.34 -8.36
CA CYS A 298 -5.71 -0.13 -8.41
C CYS A 298 -6.12 -0.58 -9.80
N THR A 299 -7.22 -1.34 -9.86
CA THR A 299 -7.84 -1.83 -11.09
C THR A 299 -9.20 -1.14 -11.30
N HIS A 300 -9.23 0.19 -11.20
CA HIS A 300 -10.46 0.92 -11.44
C HIS A 300 -10.81 0.96 -12.93
N HIS A 301 -12.10 1.18 -13.22
CA HIS A 301 -12.56 1.24 -14.60
C HIS A 301 -12.01 2.51 -15.27
N ARG A 302 -11.20 2.32 -16.33
CA ARG A 302 -10.61 3.43 -17.10
C ARG A 302 -11.68 4.16 -17.90
N GLN A 303 -11.75 5.47 -17.74
CA GLN A 303 -12.64 6.35 -18.49
C GLN A 303 -11.89 7.03 -19.64
N CYS A 304 -12.63 7.63 -20.58
CA CYS A 304 -12.05 8.30 -21.76
C CYS A 304 -11.05 9.42 -21.43
N ASN A 305 -11.12 10.01 -20.23
CA ASN A 305 -10.22 11.07 -19.74
C ASN A 305 -9.44 10.64 -18.49
N ASP A 306 -9.06 9.37 -18.43
CA ASP A 306 -8.33 8.82 -17.30
C ASP A 306 -7.01 9.56 -17.04
N ILE A 307 -6.68 9.74 -15.74
CA ILE A 307 -5.50 10.49 -15.32
C ILE A 307 -4.20 9.80 -15.74
N GLY A 308 -4.10 8.49 -15.54
CA GLY A 308 -2.88 7.72 -15.79
C GLY A 308 -2.64 7.47 -17.27
N THR A 309 -3.67 7.08 -18.02
CA THR A 309 -3.51 6.65 -19.42
C THR A 309 -3.64 7.77 -20.43
N VAL A 310 -4.24 8.92 -20.06
CA VAL A 310 -4.47 10.04 -20.99
C VAL A 310 -3.83 11.35 -20.50
N LYS A 311 -4.19 11.81 -19.30
CA LYS A 311 -3.78 13.16 -18.85
C LYS A 311 -2.28 13.23 -18.57
N ILE A 312 -1.71 12.29 -17.81
CA ILE A 312 -0.27 12.28 -17.47
C ILE A 312 0.61 12.15 -18.72
N PRO A 313 0.37 11.19 -19.66
CA PRO A 313 1.13 11.14 -20.91
C PRO A 313 1.12 12.44 -21.70
N ASN A 314 -0.06 13.06 -21.86
CA ASN A 314 -0.18 14.33 -22.58
C ASN A 314 0.53 15.49 -21.85
N MET A 315 0.51 15.53 -20.52
CA MET A 315 1.23 16.52 -19.73
C MET A 315 2.76 16.33 -19.87
N ILE A 316 3.25 15.10 -19.86
CA ILE A 316 4.68 14.79 -20.03
C ILE A 316 5.12 15.23 -21.42
N ARG A 317 4.43 14.83 -22.50
CA ARG A 317 4.78 15.29 -23.86
C ARG A 317 4.85 16.80 -23.98
N LYS A 318 3.84 17.49 -23.43
CA LYS A 318 3.79 18.96 -23.44
C LYS A 318 4.93 19.59 -22.63
N PHE A 319 5.29 19.01 -21.49
CA PHE A 319 6.32 19.53 -20.59
C PHE A 319 7.72 19.33 -21.16
N THR A 320 8.00 18.16 -21.73
CA THR A 320 9.32 17.78 -22.25
C THR A 320 9.51 18.22 -23.70
N ASN A 321 8.41 18.49 -24.42
CA ASN A 321 8.41 18.67 -25.88
C ASN A 321 9.04 17.48 -26.62
N ALA A 322 8.83 16.26 -26.11
CA ALA A 322 9.32 14.99 -26.63
C ALA A 322 8.17 13.97 -26.80
N GLU A 323 8.43 12.91 -27.58
CA GLU A 323 7.52 11.80 -27.83
C GLU A 323 8.06 10.50 -27.20
N PRO A 324 7.95 10.33 -25.84
CA PRO A 324 8.32 9.10 -25.18
C PRO A 324 7.27 8.00 -25.42
N GLU A 325 7.70 6.74 -25.26
CA GLU A 325 6.84 5.56 -25.29
C GLU A 325 6.29 5.28 -23.89
N PHE A 326 5.01 4.92 -23.79
CA PHE A 326 4.37 4.64 -22.50
C PHE A 326 3.97 3.17 -22.39
N SER A 327 4.33 2.56 -21.26
CA SER A 327 3.83 1.25 -20.82
C SER A 327 2.95 1.43 -19.60
N PHE A 328 1.94 0.57 -19.44
CA PHE A 328 0.95 0.71 -18.37
C PHE A 328 0.81 -0.58 -17.58
N THR A 329 0.82 -0.47 -16.24
CA THR A 329 0.48 -1.58 -15.34
C THR A 329 -0.59 -1.16 -14.34
N SER A 330 -1.35 -2.12 -13.80
CA SER A 330 -2.42 -1.85 -12.85
C SER A 330 -2.52 -2.90 -11.74
N GLY A 331 -3.04 -2.50 -10.59
CA GLY A 331 -3.24 -3.37 -9.44
C GLY A 331 -1.92 -3.89 -8.87
N GLY A 332 -1.81 -5.21 -8.77
CA GLY A 332 -0.62 -5.89 -8.26
C GLY A 332 0.50 -6.09 -9.27
N GLU A 333 0.26 -5.83 -10.52
CA GLU A 333 1.26 -5.99 -11.57
C GLU A 333 2.31 -4.89 -11.47
N PHE A 334 3.56 -5.29 -11.21
CA PHE A 334 4.70 -4.40 -11.24
C PHE A 334 5.90 -5.20 -11.78
N PRO A 335 6.55 -4.76 -12.89
CA PRO A 335 7.63 -5.52 -13.51
C PRO A 335 8.80 -5.72 -12.55
N GLN A 336 9.39 -6.92 -12.57
CA GLN A 336 10.61 -7.21 -11.79
C GLN A 336 11.86 -6.65 -12.48
N ASP A 337 11.88 -6.61 -13.80
CA ASP A 337 12.91 -5.94 -14.59
C ASP A 337 12.43 -4.57 -15.04
N LEU A 338 13.07 -3.54 -14.53
CA LEU A 338 12.77 -2.13 -14.79
C LEU A 338 13.81 -1.49 -15.72
N SER A 339 14.87 -2.21 -16.12
CA SER A 339 16.01 -1.70 -16.85
C SER A 339 15.68 -1.04 -18.21
N ALA A 340 14.53 -1.40 -18.77
CA ALA A 340 14.06 -0.82 -20.04
C ALA A 340 13.44 0.58 -19.88
N TYR A 341 13.18 1.05 -18.65
CA TYR A 341 12.46 2.30 -18.41
C TYR A 341 13.39 3.43 -17.97
N SER A 342 13.20 4.61 -18.56
CA SER A 342 13.90 5.85 -18.20
C SER A 342 13.28 6.53 -16.98
N LEU A 343 11.98 6.29 -16.72
CA LEU A 343 11.23 6.86 -15.61
C LEU A 343 10.02 5.98 -15.28
N ILE A 344 9.69 5.89 -13.98
CA ILE A 344 8.44 5.30 -13.49
C ILE A 344 7.57 6.42 -12.93
N VAL A 345 6.32 6.52 -13.42
CA VAL A 345 5.30 7.45 -12.91
C VAL A 345 4.20 6.62 -12.24
N HIS A 346 4.20 6.62 -10.90
CA HIS A 346 3.28 5.81 -10.11
C HIS A 346 2.10 6.64 -9.60
N CYS A 347 0.92 6.05 -9.50
CA CYS A 347 -0.21 6.71 -8.84
C CYS A 347 0.05 6.89 -7.33
N GLY A 348 -0.86 7.56 -6.60
CA GLY A 348 -0.75 7.76 -5.15
C GLY A 348 -0.78 6.48 -4.31
N GLY A 349 -0.99 5.31 -4.92
CA GLY A 349 -0.96 4.01 -4.25
C GLY A 349 -1.98 3.87 -3.11
N CYS A 350 -3.13 4.53 -3.20
CA CYS A 350 -4.12 4.54 -2.11
C CYS A 350 -4.65 3.14 -1.73
N THR A 351 -4.70 2.21 -2.68
CA THR A 351 -5.14 0.82 -2.48
C THR A 351 -4.01 -0.15 -2.13
N LEU A 352 -2.76 0.27 -2.27
CA LEU A 352 -1.59 -0.50 -1.87
C LEU A 352 -1.25 -0.23 -0.42
N ASN A 353 -0.78 -1.24 0.31
CA ASN A 353 -0.21 -1.02 1.62
C ASN A 353 1.19 -0.39 1.52
N GLU A 354 1.72 0.08 2.65
CA GLU A 354 3.02 0.76 2.71
C GLU A 354 4.16 -0.14 2.25
N LYS A 355 4.15 -1.42 2.65
CA LYS A 355 5.21 -2.37 2.29
C LYS A 355 5.31 -2.58 0.79
N GLU A 356 4.18 -2.70 0.11
CA GLU A 356 4.13 -2.80 -1.34
C GLU A 356 4.69 -1.55 -2.02
N MET A 357 4.32 -0.35 -1.54
CA MET A 357 4.87 0.90 -2.08
C MET A 357 6.38 0.98 -1.87
N LYS A 358 6.87 0.68 -0.68
CA LYS A 358 8.31 0.65 -0.39
C LYS A 358 9.04 -0.40 -1.22
N HIS A 359 8.45 -1.57 -1.41
CA HIS A 359 9.03 -2.61 -2.27
C HIS A 359 9.23 -2.11 -3.70
N ARG A 360 8.21 -1.47 -4.31
CA ARG A 360 8.30 -0.89 -5.66
C ARG A 360 9.36 0.20 -5.75
N MET A 361 9.43 1.07 -4.74
CA MET A 361 10.44 2.14 -4.68
C MET A 361 11.86 1.56 -4.53
N ASN A 362 12.05 0.56 -3.66
CA ASN A 362 13.34 -0.08 -3.47
C ASN A 362 13.79 -0.80 -4.74
N LEU A 363 12.89 -1.52 -5.40
CA LEU A 363 13.19 -2.21 -6.66
C LEU A 363 13.61 -1.22 -7.76
N ALA A 364 12.94 -0.06 -7.85
CA ALA A 364 13.31 1.00 -8.77
C ALA A 364 14.70 1.59 -8.43
N ASN A 365 14.96 1.87 -7.15
CA ASN A 365 16.24 2.38 -6.68
C ASN A 365 17.40 1.39 -6.91
N GLU A 366 17.20 0.10 -6.60
CA GLU A 366 18.19 -0.96 -6.80
C GLU A 366 18.61 -1.09 -8.28
N GLN A 367 17.67 -0.84 -9.20
CA GLN A 367 17.93 -0.87 -10.64
C GLN A 367 18.30 0.49 -11.23
N GLY A 368 18.41 1.53 -10.40
CA GLY A 368 18.79 2.87 -10.83
C GLY A 368 17.73 3.58 -11.69
N VAL A 369 16.48 3.12 -11.65
CA VAL A 369 15.37 3.72 -12.42
C VAL A 369 14.66 4.75 -11.55
N PRO A 370 14.64 6.04 -11.93
CA PRO A 370 13.97 7.08 -11.15
C PRO A 370 12.45 6.85 -11.09
N MET A 371 11.86 7.17 -9.95
CA MET A 371 10.42 7.02 -9.73
C MET A 371 9.82 8.33 -9.21
N VAL A 372 8.66 8.69 -9.73
CA VAL A 372 7.87 9.86 -9.30
C VAL A 372 6.41 9.45 -9.15
N ASN A 373 5.64 10.12 -8.26
CA ASN A 373 4.21 9.91 -8.22
C ASN A 373 3.43 10.97 -9.00
N TYR A 374 2.16 10.70 -9.31
CA TYR A 374 1.28 11.60 -10.07
C TYR A 374 1.26 13.02 -9.50
N GLY A 375 1.11 13.17 -8.18
CA GLY A 375 1.03 14.48 -7.55
C GLY A 375 2.30 15.31 -7.68
N VAL A 376 3.44 14.67 -7.43
CA VAL A 376 4.76 15.31 -7.54
C VAL A 376 5.07 15.63 -9.01
N ALA A 377 4.76 14.70 -9.94
CA ALA A 377 4.92 14.92 -11.38
C ALA A 377 4.07 16.10 -11.88
N ILE A 378 2.80 16.16 -11.52
CA ILE A 378 1.90 17.27 -11.88
C ILE A 378 2.41 18.58 -11.29
N ALA A 379 2.81 18.58 -10.01
CA ALA A 379 3.37 19.77 -9.36
C ALA A 379 4.63 20.28 -10.04
N LYS A 380 5.53 19.37 -10.48
CA LYS A 380 6.72 19.72 -11.28
C LYS A 380 6.33 20.33 -12.62
N MET A 381 5.49 19.65 -13.39
CA MET A 381 5.07 20.08 -14.73
C MET A 381 4.25 21.38 -14.73
N THR A 382 3.64 21.73 -13.60
CA THR A 382 2.88 22.98 -13.42
C THR A 382 3.66 24.08 -12.68
N ASN A 383 4.95 23.82 -12.39
CA ASN A 383 5.86 24.74 -11.72
C ASN A 383 5.43 25.22 -10.32
N ILE A 384 4.78 24.31 -9.57
CA ILE A 384 4.32 24.55 -8.18
C ILE A 384 4.92 23.56 -7.17
N LEU A 385 5.89 22.73 -7.59
CA LEU A 385 6.47 21.70 -6.74
C LEU A 385 7.05 22.27 -5.45
N GLU A 386 7.87 23.31 -5.52
CA GLU A 386 8.51 23.94 -4.36
C GLU A 386 7.47 24.41 -3.33
N ARG A 387 6.42 25.09 -3.78
CA ARG A 387 5.32 25.55 -2.93
C ARG A 387 4.56 24.39 -2.31
N SER A 388 4.37 23.31 -3.07
CA SER A 388 3.59 22.14 -2.63
C SER A 388 4.27 21.29 -1.56
N VAL A 389 5.60 21.34 -1.46
CA VAL A 389 6.38 20.59 -0.47
C VAL A 389 6.87 21.45 0.70
N GLN A 390 6.65 22.77 0.64
CA GLN A 390 7.09 23.71 1.67
C GLN A 390 6.59 23.34 3.06
N VAL A 391 5.34 22.88 3.18
CA VAL A 391 4.75 22.47 4.46
C VAL A 391 5.51 21.30 5.10
N MET A 392 6.09 20.41 4.28
CA MET A 392 6.85 19.24 4.76
C MET A 392 8.22 19.64 5.28
N ARG A 393 8.88 20.62 4.64
CA ARG A 393 10.20 21.12 5.06
C ARG A 393 10.16 21.91 6.37
N ASN A 394 9.03 22.47 6.72
CA ASN A 394 8.85 23.21 7.97
C ASN A 394 8.67 22.27 9.19
N ALA A 395 8.51 20.97 8.97
CA ALA A 395 8.31 19.96 10.01
C ALA A 395 9.58 19.11 10.29
N GLU A 396 10.62 19.24 9.45
CA GLU A 396 11.97 18.68 9.68
C GLU A 396 12.81 19.68 10.48
#